data_2ec8bad9a740c65c9a2ada085cfe8762
#
_entry.id   2ec8bad9a740c65c9a2ada085cfe8762
#
_cell.length_a   1.000
_cell.length_b   1.000
_cell.length_c   1.000
_cell.angle_alpha   90.00
_cell.angle_beta   90.00
_cell.angle_gamma   90.00
#
_symmetry.space_group_name_H-M   'P 1'
#
loop_
_entity.id
_entity.type
_entity.pdbx_description
1 polymer ?
#
loop_
_entity_poly.entity_id
_entity_poly.type
_entity_poly.pdbx_seq_one_letter_code
_entity_poly.pdbx_strand_id
1 'polypeptide(L)'
;GGQDVNAYGATTDFTWVTGSQYIYSFDKCFFMPADFTGGLEYNQDNLTDDMWGYNRYTKQEVRIASAFFQNEWKNKQWSFLLGGRLDKHNMMDHVIFSPRANLRYNPTENMNLRASYSFGFRAPQAFDEDLHIENVGGTVSMIELAKDLTEEKSQSLSISGDLYHRWGDFQGNLLIEGFYTSLSDVF
;
A
#
# COMPACT_ATOMS: atom_id res chain seq x y z
N GLY A 1 19.34 35.11 15.02
CA GLY A 1 19.34 34.08 14.03
C GLY A 1 18.57 34.58 12.81
N GLY A 2 19.29 34.94 11.73
CA GLY A 2 18.66 35.34 10.49
C GLY A 2 17.91 34.13 9.91
N GLN A 3 16.61 34.23 9.82
CA GLN A 3 15.85 33.33 8.98
C GLN A 3 16.25 33.65 7.52
N ASP A 4 16.70 32.64 6.80
CA ASP A 4 17.06 32.80 5.41
C ASP A 4 15.82 33.26 4.64
N VAL A 5 15.92 34.34 3.86
CA VAL A 5 14.82 34.93 3.09
C VAL A 5 14.22 33.91 2.12
N ASN A 6 14.97 32.86 1.82
CA ASN A 6 14.60 31.77 0.91
C ASN A 6 13.74 30.67 1.56
N ALA A 7 13.45 30.74 2.85
CA ALA A 7 12.69 29.72 3.58
C ALA A 7 11.16 29.94 3.56
N TYR A 8 10.66 30.93 2.84
CA TYR A 8 9.24 31.26 2.80
C TYR A 8 8.54 30.65 1.60
N GLY A 9 7.46 29.95 1.87
CA GLY A 9 6.55 29.37 0.88
C GLY A 9 5.17 29.10 1.47
N ALA A 10 4.24 28.71 0.64
CA ALA A 10 2.91 28.27 1.02
C ALA A 10 2.61 26.93 0.34
N THR A 11 2.31 25.92 1.13
CA THR A 11 1.89 24.61 0.65
C THR A 11 0.40 24.43 0.93
N THR A 12 -0.35 24.00 -0.06
CA THR A 12 -1.75 23.62 0.09
C THR A 12 -1.93 22.21 -0.43
N ASP A 13 -2.53 21.39 0.37
CA ASP A 13 -2.86 20.01 0.04
C ASP A 13 -4.35 19.77 0.26
N PHE A 14 -5.00 19.14 -0.73
CA PHE A 14 -6.40 18.76 -0.67
C PHE A 14 -6.56 17.32 -1.15
N THR A 15 -6.88 16.43 -0.22
CA THR A 15 -7.13 15.03 -0.50
C THR A 15 -8.61 14.70 -0.35
N TRP A 16 -9.16 14.00 -1.33
CA TRP A 16 -10.52 13.48 -1.30
C TRP A 16 -10.53 12.00 -1.66
N VAL A 17 -11.16 11.19 -0.78
CA VAL A 17 -11.31 9.74 -0.98
C VAL A 17 -12.78 9.39 -0.85
N THR A 18 -13.29 8.63 -1.80
CA THR A 18 -14.62 8.04 -1.73
C THR A 18 -14.58 6.60 -2.19
N GLY A 19 -15.43 5.77 -1.61
CA GLY A 19 -15.47 4.36 -1.97
C GLY A 19 -16.78 3.70 -1.56
N SER A 20 -17.01 2.55 -2.16
CA SER A 20 -18.10 1.66 -1.82
C SER A 20 -17.60 0.21 -1.82
N GLN A 21 -18.14 -0.59 -0.91
CA GLN A 21 -17.88 -2.02 -0.91
C GLN A 21 -19.16 -2.80 -0.69
N TYR A 22 -19.16 -3.99 -1.23
CA TYR A 22 -20.21 -4.99 -1.08
C TYR A 22 -19.59 -6.27 -0.54
N ILE A 23 -20.26 -6.87 0.46
CA ILE A 23 -19.86 -8.14 1.05
C ILE A 23 -21.00 -9.12 0.88
N TYR A 24 -20.70 -10.33 0.44
CA TYR A 24 -21.65 -11.40 0.29
C TYR A 24 -21.09 -12.71 0.84
N SER A 25 -21.84 -13.34 1.76
CA SER A 25 -21.47 -14.62 2.36
C SER A 25 -22.17 -15.76 1.65
N PHE A 26 -21.37 -16.72 1.19
CA PHE A 26 -21.85 -17.97 0.60
C PHE A 26 -21.80 -19.09 1.64
N ASP A 27 -22.88 -19.82 1.82
CA ASP A 27 -22.88 -21.04 2.63
C ASP A 27 -21.90 -22.07 2.07
N LYS A 28 -21.72 -22.09 0.74
CA LYS A 28 -20.71 -22.88 0.05
C LYS A 28 -20.35 -22.21 -1.28
N CYS A 29 -19.05 -21.96 -1.47
CA CYS A 29 -18.46 -21.50 -2.72
C CYS A 29 -17.36 -22.48 -3.12
N PHE A 30 -17.56 -23.27 -4.18
CA PHE A 30 -16.75 -24.38 -4.62
C PHE A 30 -16.65 -25.51 -3.58
N PHE A 31 -15.81 -25.38 -2.54
CA PHE A 31 -15.46 -26.45 -1.61
C PHE A 31 -15.70 -26.10 -0.13
N MET A 32 -15.82 -24.81 0.22
CA MET A 32 -16.03 -24.32 1.58
C MET A 32 -16.99 -23.14 1.62
N PRO A 33 -17.56 -22.79 2.81
CA PRO A 33 -18.16 -21.48 3.02
C PRO A 33 -17.17 -20.37 2.68
N ALA A 34 -17.68 -19.28 2.12
CA ALA A 34 -16.81 -18.18 1.70
C ALA A 34 -17.48 -16.82 1.83
N ASP A 35 -16.68 -15.80 2.09
CA ASP A 35 -17.08 -14.41 2.03
C ASP A 35 -16.41 -13.72 0.82
N PHE A 36 -17.25 -13.24 -0.08
CA PHE A 36 -16.82 -12.39 -1.18
C PHE A 36 -16.90 -10.93 -0.75
N THR A 37 -15.86 -10.16 -1.06
CA THR A 37 -15.84 -8.70 -0.92
C THR A 37 -15.41 -8.10 -2.24
N GLY A 38 -16.17 -7.14 -2.73
CA GLY A 38 -15.81 -6.35 -3.91
C GLY A 38 -16.18 -4.90 -3.73
N GLY A 39 -15.47 -4.00 -4.37
CA GLY A 39 -15.74 -2.57 -4.23
C GLY A 39 -15.01 -1.71 -5.23
N LEU A 40 -15.36 -0.45 -5.18
CA LEU A 40 -14.78 0.62 -5.99
C LEU A 40 -14.27 1.71 -5.05
N GLU A 41 -13.19 2.36 -5.43
CA GLU A 41 -12.61 3.48 -4.69
C GLU A 41 -12.10 4.52 -5.68
N TYR A 42 -12.25 5.78 -5.32
CA TYR A 42 -11.67 6.90 -6.03
C TYR A 42 -10.91 7.78 -5.05
N ASN A 43 -9.65 8.06 -5.38
CA ASN A 43 -8.78 8.94 -4.62
C ASN A 43 -8.33 10.08 -5.53
N GLN A 44 -8.39 11.30 -5.01
CA GLN A 44 -7.84 12.49 -5.63
C GLN A 44 -7.03 13.27 -4.62
N ASP A 45 -5.83 13.65 -5.01
CA ASP A 45 -4.90 14.44 -4.23
C ASP A 45 -4.38 15.59 -5.07
N ASN A 46 -4.53 16.82 -4.56
CA ASN A 46 -4.13 18.06 -5.22
C ASN A 46 -3.17 18.81 -4.31
N LEU A 47 -1.90 18.76 -4.67
CA LEU A 47 -0.84 19.46 -3.98
C LEU A 47 -0.43 20.69 -4.78
N THR A 48 -0.28 21.80 -4.07
CA THR A 48 0.32 23.03 -4.61
C THR A 48 1.35 23.52 -3.61
N ASP A 49 2.58 23.65 -4.07
CA ASP A 49 3.70 24.14 -3.27
C ASP A 49 4.34 25.35 -3.96
N ASP A 50 4.23 26.52 -3.32
CA ASP A 50 4.77 27.78 -3.83
C ASP A 50 5.90 28.27 -2.91
N MET A 51 7.13 28.04 -3.33
CA MET A 51 8.35 28.45 -2.64
C MET A 51 8.88 29.78 -3.18
N TRP A 52 8.41 30.87 -2.62
CA TRP A 52 8.71 32.22 -3.08
C TRP A 52 10.21 32.55 -3.08
N GLY A 53 10.93 32.10 -2.06
CA GLY A 53 12.35 32.35 -1.94
C GLY A 53 13.19 31.67 -3.03
N TYR A 54 12.71 30.57 -3.60
CA TYR A 54 13.38 29.82 -4.65
C TYR A 54 12.76 30.07 -6.03
N ASN A 55 11.72 30.92 -6.12
CA ASN A 55 10.92 31.16 -7.34
C ASN A 55 10.45 29.84 -7.97
N ARG A 56 10.03 28.89 -7.09
CA ARG A 56 9.63 27.55 -7.46
C ARG A 56 8.14 27.37 -7.17
N TYR A 57 7.44 26.91 -8.17
CA TYR A 57 6.01 26.56 -8.09
C TYR A 57 5.83 25.13 -8.56
N THR A 58 5.35 24.26 -7.65
CA THR A 58 5.04 22.86 -7.95
C THR A 58 3.54 22.64 -7.79
N LYS A 59 2.91 22.09 -8.83
CA LYS A 59 1.53 21.64 -8.78
C LYS A 59 1.46 20.20 -9.21
N GLN A 60 0.93 19.34 -8.34
CA GLN A 60 0.75 17.93 -8.60
C GLN A 60 -0.70 17.55 -8.35
N GLU A 61 -1.29 16.84 -9.30
CA GLU A 61 -2.63 16.29 -9.21
C GLU A 61 -2.57 14.79 -9.46
N VAL A 62 -2.89 14.02 -8.42
CA VAL A 62 -2.97 12.57 -8.45
C VAL A 62 -4.43 12.16 -8.41
N ARG A 63 -4.82 11.29 -9.34
CA ARG A 63 -6.17 10.69 -9.39
C ARG A 63 -6.03 9.20 -9.59
N ILE A 64 -6.65 8.43 -8.72
CA ILE A 64 -6.63 6.97 -8.79
C ILE A 64 -8.06 6.45 -8.73
N ALA A 65 -8.48 5.77 -9.78
CA ALA A 65 -9.72 5.00 -9.79
C ALA A 65 -9.39 3.53 -9.62
N SER A 66 -10.04 2.88 -8.66
CA SER A 66 -9.70 1.52 -8.26
C SER A 66 -10.93 0.62 -8.20
N ALA A 67 -10.74 -0.64 -8.58
CA ALA A 67 -11.67 -1.71 -8.31
C ALA A 67 -10.94 -2.83 -7.58
N PHE A 68 -11.54 -3.35 -6.52
CA PHE A 68 -10.95 -4.46 -5.77
C PHE A 68 -11.94 -5.59 -5.56
N PHE A 69 -11.42 -6.79 -5.45
CA PHE A 69 -12.19 -7.98 -5.15
C PHE A 69 -11.35 -8.96 -4.35
N GLN A 70 -12.01 -9.74 -3.52
CA GLN A 70 -11.41 -10.85 -2.80
C GLN A 70 -12.47 -11.88 -2.44
N ASN A 71 -12.03 -13.12 -2.30
CA ASN A 71 -12.84 -14.19 -1.75
C ASN A 71 -12.04 -14.91 -0.67
N GLU A 72 -12.65 -15.06 0.51
CA GLU A 72 -12.09 -15.80 1.62
C GLU A 72 -12.90 -17.05 1.87
N TRP A 73 -12.33 -18.23 1.63
CA TRP A 73 -12.84 -19.52 2.01
C TRP A 73 -12.37 -19.85 3.41
N LYS A 74 -13.27 -20.17 4.33
CA LYS A 74 -12.88 -20.40 5.71
C LYS A 74 -13.69 -21.49 6.41
N ASN A 75 -13.01 -22.19 7.30
CA ASN A 75 -13.58 -23.08 8.31
C ASN A 75 -12.76 -22.98 9.62
N LYS A 76 -13.00 -23.86 10.58
CA LYS A 76 -12.30 -23.84 11.87
C LYS A 76 -10.77 -23.98 11.75
N GLN A 77 -10.30 -24.80 10.81
CA GLN A 77 -8.88 -25.10 10.64
C GLN A 77 -8.19 -24.26 9.58
N TRP A 78 -8.92 -23.90 8.51
CA TRP A 78 -8.36 -23.25 7.33
C TRP A 78 -9.03 -21.90 7.05
N SER A 79 -8.27 -20.94 6.63
CA SER A 79 -8.74 -19.77 5.91
C SER A 79 -7.80 -19.54 4.72
N PHE A 80 -8.39 -19.40 3.55
CA PHE A 80 -7.70 -19.12 2.31
C PHE A 80 -8.34 -17.92 1.62
N LEU A 81 -7.58 -16.85 1.43
CA LEU A 81 -8.02 -15.63 0.76
C LEU A 81 -7.25 -15.44 -0.52
N LEU A 82 -7.98 -15.22 -1.59
CA LEU A 82 -7.46 -14.72 -2.86
C LEU A 82 -8.17 -13.43 -3.23
N GLY A 83 -7.41 -12.46 -3.70
CA GLY A 83 -7.94 -11.19 -4.13
C GLY A 83 -7.01 -10.44 -5.06
N GLY A 84 -7.51 -9.34 -5.55
CA GLY A 84 -6.75 -8.43 -6.39
C GLY A 84 -7.37 -7.05 -6.42
N ARG A 85 -6.56 -6.08 -6.78
CA ARG A 85 -6.94 -4.69 -6.99
C ARG A 85 -6.48 -4.25 -8.38
N LEU A 86 -7.32 -3.54 -9.06
CA LEU A 86 -7.05 -2.87 -10.33
C LEU A 86 -7.03 -1.37 -10.07
N ASP A 87 -5.92 -0.73 -10.36
CA ASP A 87 -5.73 0.71 -10.16
C ASP A 87 -5.45 1.39 -11.50
N LYS A 88 -6.24 2.42 -11.83
CA LYS A 88 -5.97 3.33 -12.93
C LYS A 88 -5.52 4.67 -12.36
N HIS A 89 -4.25 4.93 -12.47
CA HIS A 89 -3.61 6.17 -12.06
C HIS A 89 -3.57 7.15 -13.24
N ASN A 90 -3.80 8.46 -13.01
CA ASN A 90 -3.78 9.46 -14.10
C ASN A 90 -2.37 9.67 -14.68
N MET A 91 -1.32 9.38 -13.93
CA MET A 91 0.09 9.48 -14.39
C MET A 91 0.59 8.22 -15.11
N MET A 92 -0.24 7.18 -15.24
CA MET A 92 0.11 5.91 -15.84
C MET A 92 -0.79 5.60 -17.04
N ASP A 93 -0.22 5.14 -18.13
CA ASP A 93 -0.99 4.82 -19.35
C ASP A 93 -1.78 3.52 -19.23
N HIS A 94 -1.37 2.62 -18.34
CA HIS A 94 -1.97 1.31 -18.15
C HIS A 94 -2.65 1.16 -16.78
N VAL A 95 -3.42 0.09 -16.65
CA VAL A 95 -4.03 -0.33 -15.38
C VAL A 95 -3.06 -1.25 -14.67
N ILE A 96 -2.85 -1.04 -13.38
CA ILE A 96 -1.98 -1.85 -12.55
C ILE A 96 -2.83 -2.89 -11.82
N PHE A 97 -2.40 -4.14 -11.86
CA PHE A 97 -3.04 -5.22 -11.13
C PHE A 97 -2.18 -5.66 -9.95
N SER A 98 -2.74 -5.60 -8.75
CA SER A 98 -2.10 -5.94 -7.49
C SER A 98 -2.76 -7.17 -6.87
N PRO A 99 -2.24 -8.39 -7.11
CA PRO A 99 -2.75 -9.61 -6.51
C PRO A 99 -2.35 -9.72 -5.03
N ARG A 100 -3.19 -10.43 -4.27
CA ARG A 100 -2.88 -10.84 -2.90
C ARG A 100 -3.42 -12.23 -2.60
N ALA A 101 -2.72 -12.95 -1.74
CA ALA A 101 -3.14 -14.25 -1.23
C ALA A 101 -2.75 -14.38 0.25
N ASN A 102 -3.66 -14.92 1.05
CA ASN A 102 -3.38 -15.23 2.45
C ASN A 102 -3.85 -16.66 2.74
N LEU A 103 -3.05 -17.37 3.50
CA LEU A 103 -3.35 -18.70 3.99
C LEU A 103 -3.19 -18.71 5.51
N ARG A 104 -4.19 -19.22 6.22
CA ARG A 104 -4.11 -19.55 7.63
C ARG A 104 -4.44 -21.01 7.82
N TYR A 105 -3.66 -21.69 8.64
CA TYR A 105 -3.87 -23.07 9.03
C TYR A 105 -3.71 -23.24 10.53
N ASN A 106 -4.74 -23.73 11.19
CA ASN A 106 -4.78 -24.04 12.62
C ASN A 106 -4.79 -25.55 12.80
N PRO A 107 -3.61 -26.22 12.87
CA PRO A 107 -3.56 -27.67 13.08
C PRO A 107 -4.15 -28.08 14.43
N THR A 108 -4.03 -27.22 15.42
CA THR A 108 -4.61 -27.36 16.76
C THR A 108 -5.19 -26.02 17.23
N GLU A 109 -5.92 -26.03 18.33
CA GLU A 109 -6.46 -24.80 18.96
C GLU A 109 -5.34 -23.86 19.46
N ASN A 110 -4.15 -24.40 19.70
CA ASN A 110 -3.02 -23.67 20.26
C ASN A 110 -1.96 -23.29 19.21
N MET A 111 -2.16 -23.67 17.95
CA MET A 111 -1.18 -23.40 16.90
C MET A 111 -1.83 -22.74 15.71
N ASN A 112 -1.24 -21.64 15.24
CA ASN A 112 -1.68 -20.89 14.09
C ASN A 112 -0.50 -20.69 13.13
N LEU A 113 -0.61 -21.19 11.92
CA LEU A 113 0.35 -20.98 10.84
C LEU A 113 -0.25 -20.05 9.81
N ARG A 114 0.53 -19.07 9.34
CA ARG A 114 0.10 -18.11 8.32
C ARG A 114 1.15 -17.97 7.25
N ALA A 115 0.67 -17.78 6.03
CA ALA A 115 1.49 -17.35 4.90
C ALA A 115 0.73 -16.25 4.15
N SER A 116 1.42 -15.21 3.71
CA SER A 116 0.83 -14.16 2.90
C SER A 116 1.73 -13.76 1.74
N TYR A 117 1.09 -13.41 0.64
CA TYR A 117 1.71 -12.80 -0.52
C TYR A 117 0.95 -11.55 -0.90
N SER A 118 1.65 -10.47 -1.19
CA SER A 118 1.08 -9.23 -1.68
C SER A 118 1.99 -8.58 -2.71
N PHE A 119 1.34 -7.93 -3.66
CA PHE A 119 1.96 -7.04 -4.63
C PHE A 119 1.55 -5.61 -4.31
N GLY A 120 2.48 -4.66 -4.43
CA GLY A 120 2.26 -3.23 -4.32
C GLY A 120 2.97 -2.48 -5.43
N PHE A 121 2.60 -1.23 -5.62
CA PHE A 121 3.28 -0.33 -6.55
C PHE A 121 3.32 1.09 -5.99
N ARG A 122 4.27 1.88 -6.51
CA ARG A 122 4.33 3.33 -6.32
C ARG A 122 4.45 3.99 -7.70
N ALA A 123 3.54 4.91 -8.00
CA ALA A 123 3.63 5.69 -9.22
C ALA A 123 4.73 6.76 -9.09
N PRO A 124 5.43 7.13 -10.17
CA PRO A 124 6.42 8.20 -10.13
C PRO A 124 5.74 9.54 -9.84
N GLN A 125 6.16 10.21 -8.76
CA GLN A 125 5.61 11.49 -8.32
C GLN A 125 6.75 12.44 -8.00
N ALA A 126 6.79 13.60 -8.68
CA ALA A 126 7.87 14.57 -8.52
C ALA A 126 7.96 15.13 -7.09
N PHE A 127 6.84 15.27 -6.41
CA PHE A 127 6.81 15.85 -5.07
C PHE A 127 7.41 14.91 -4.02
N ASP A 128 7.22 13.60 -4.13
CA ASP A 128 7.78 12.63 -3.18
C ASP A 128 9.31 12.61 -3.23
N GLU A 129 9.88 12.89 -4.41
CA GLU A 129 11.33 12.89 -4.63
C GLU A 129 12.00 14.24 -4.24
N ASP A 130 11.25 15.34 -4.30
CA ASP A 130 11.78 16.70 -4.17
C ASP A 130 11.60 17.32 -2.76
N LEU A 131 11.26 16.52 -1.76
CA LEU A 131 11.09 16.96 -0.38
C LEU A 131 12.39 17.33 0.32
N HIS A 132 13.56 17.01 -0.27
CA HIS A 132 14.85 17.22 0.34
C HIS A 132 15.54 18.45 -0.27
N ILE A 133 15.50 19.57 0.45
CA ILE A 133 16.40 20.69 0.22
C ILE A 133 17.76 20.28 0.80
N GLU A 134 18.65 19.77 -0.03
CA GLU A 134 19.96 19.29 0.41
C GLU A 134 20.88 20.37 0.96
N ASN A 135 20.66 21.65 0.61
CA ASN A 135 21.44 22.76 1.10
C ASN A 135 20.62 24.03 1.37
N VAL A 136 20.53 24.42 2.61
CA VAL A 136 20.02 25.74 2.99
C VAL A 136 21.02 26.81 2.47
N GLY A 137 20.61 27.59 1.47
CA GLY A 137 21.45 28.64 0.85
C GLY A 137 22.29 28.17 -0.35
N GLY A 138 22.09 26.93 -0.86
CA GLY A 138 22.74 26.41 -2.08
C GLY A 138 21.90 26.60 -3.34
N THR A 139 22.43 26.11 -4.45
CA THR A 139 21.67 26.00 -5.72
C THR A 139 20.56 24.96 -5.59
N VAL A 140 19.33 25.35 -5.92
CA VAL A 140 18.18 24.44 -5.92
C VAL A 140 18.35 23.42 -7.03
N SER A 141 18.40 22.12 -6.67
CA SER A 141 18.26 21.04 -7.64
C SER A 141 16.77 20.88 -7.95
N MET A 142 16.38 21.05 -9.20
CA MET A 142 15.04 20.72 -9.66
C MET A 142 15.03 19.26 -10.11
N ILE A 143 14.16 18.45 -9.51
CA ILE A 143 13.92 17.08 -9.97
C ILE A 143 12.86 17.14 -11.05
N GLU A 144 13.20 16.76 -12.27
CA GLU A 144 12.28 16.55 -13.36
C GLU A 144 12.07 15.03 -13.55
N LEU A 145 10.83 14.58 -13.53
CA LEU A 145 10.53 13.19 -13.85
C LEU A 145 10.84 12.90 -15.30
N ALA A 146 11.65 11.88 -15.56
CA ALA A 146 11.88 11.38 -16.90
C ALA A 146 10.56 10.85 -17.48
N LYS A 147 10.34 11.05 -18.78
CA LYS A 147 9.07 10.68 -19.46
C LYS A 147 8.85 9.17 -19.58
N ASP A 148 9.88 8.39 -19.38
CA ASP A 148 9.94 6.94 -19.48
C ASP A 148 9.95 6.23 -18.11
N LEU A 149 9.76 6.97 -17.01
CA LEU A 149 9.61 6.37 -15.70
C LEU A 149 8.34 5.52 -15.63
N THR A 150 8.51 4.31 -15.14
CA THR A 150 7.43 3.36 -14.84
C THR A 150 7.21 3.32 -13.33
N GLU A 151 6.13 2.66 -12.90
CA GLU A 151 5.87 2.45 -11.47
C GLU A 151 6.94 1.57 -10.82
N GLU A 152 7.35 1.91 -9.62
CA GLU A 152 8.07 0.98 -8.75
C GLU A 152 7.15 -0.14 -8.32
N LYS A 153 7.68 -1.36 -8.26
CA LYS A 153 6.93 -2.57 -7.89
C LYS A 153 7.53 -3.22 -6.66
N SER A 154 6.67 -3.67 -5.77
CA SER A 154 7.06 -4.46 -4.61
C SER A 154 6.32 -5.79 -4.57
N GLN A 155 7.04 -6.85 -4.22
CA GLN A 155 6.48 -8.16 -3.96
C GLN A 155 6.91 -8.58 -2.56
N SER A 156 5.95 -8.92 -1.72
CA SER A 156 6.21 -9.31 -0.35
C SER A 156 5.63 -10.70 -0.06
N LEU A 157 6.45 -11.53 0.55
CA LEU A 157 6.07 -12.84 1.08
C LEU A 157 6.34 -12.84 2.58
N SER A 158 5.38 -13.28 3.39
CA SER A 158 5.60 -13.51 4.81
C SER A 158 5.07 -14.88 5.22
N ILE A 159 5.74 -15.47 6.22
CA ILE A 159 5.36 -16.74 6.85
C ILE A 159 5.49 -16.55 8.35
N SER A 160 4.48 -16.95 9.11
CA SER A 160 4.53 -16.88 10.58
C SER A 160 3.90 -18.11 11.23
N GLY A 161 4.35 -18.39 12.43
CA GLY A 161 3.80 -19.42 13.29
C GLY A 161 3.63 -18.92 14.72
N ASP A 162 2.44 -19.07 15.26
CA ASP A 162 2.08 -18.80 16.65
C ASP A 162 1.86 -20.11 17.38
N LEU A 163 2.47 -20.26 18.53
CA LEU A 163 2.24 -21.37 19.44
C LEU A 163 1.84 -20.83 20.81
N TYR A 164 0.67 -21.21 21.28
CA TYR A 164 0.17 -20.90 22.61
C TYR A 164 0.30 -22.11 23.50
N HIS A 165 0.83 -21.94 24.70
CA HIS A 165 0.89 -23.01 25.68
C HIS A 165 0.56 -22.49 27.07
N ARG A 166 -0.16 -23.32 27.83
CA ARG A 166 -0.51 -23.04 29.22
C ARG A 166 0.13 -24.07 30.15
N TRP A 167 0.88 -23.58 31.14
CA TRP A 167 1.49 -24.36 32.19
C TRP A 167 0.87 -23.98 33.54
N GLY A 168 -0.18 -24.68 33.96
CA GLY A 168 -0.93 -24.31 35.17
C GLY A 168 -1.51 -22.91 35.06
N ASP A 169 -1.05 -21.99 35.91
CA ASP A 169 -1.51 -20.59 35.93
C ASP A 169 -0.73 -19.69 34.96
N PHE A 170 0.34 -20.18 34.34
CA PHE A 170 1.13 -19.43 33.35
C PHE A 170 0.66 -19.73 31.94
N GLN A 171 0.55 -18.67 31.15
CA GLN A 171 0.28 -18.75 29.70
C GLN A 171 1.43 -18.12 28.95
N GLY A 172 1.98 -18.85 27.98
CA GLY A 172 3.04 -18.39 27.08
C GLY A 172 2.56 -18.39 25.63
N ASN A 173 3.13 -17.48 24.85
CA ASN A 173 3.00 -17.42 23.40
C ASN A 173 4.39 -17.32 22.79
N LEU A 174 4.64 -18.11 21.75
CA LEU A 174 5.81 -18.02 20.90
C LEU A 174 5.37 -17.67 19.49
N LEU A 175 5.77 -16.50 19.01
CA LEU A 175 5.60 -16.06 17.62
C LEU A 175 6.96 -16.12 16.92
N ILE A 176 6.98 -16.79 15.76
CA ILE A 176 8.11 -16.76 14.83
C ILE A 176 7.58 -16.23 13.50
N GLU A 177 8.26 -15.24 12.94
CA GLU A 177 7.90 -14.64 11.67
C GLU A 177 9.14 -14.45 10.78
N GLY A 178 8.97 -14.75 9.50
CA GLY A 178 9.93 -14.47 8.45
C GLY A 178 9.25 -13.75 7.30
N PHE A 179 9.93 -12.76 6.72
CA PHE A 179 9.42 -12.04 5.56
C PHE A 179 10.52 -11.79 4.53
N TYR A 180 10.12 -11.68 3.28
CA TYR A 180 10.96 -11.31 2.15
C TYR A 180 10.22 -10.29 1.28
N THR A 181 10.90 -9.20 0.96
CA THR A 181 10.36 -8.18 0.04
C THR A 181 11.37 -7.93 -1.08
N SER A 182 10.90 -7.96 -2.32
CA SER A 182 11.66 -7.59 -3.51
C SER A 182 11.08 -6.31 -4.09
N LEU A 183 11.95 -5.36 -4.39
CA LEU A 183 11.62 -4.12 -5.10
C LEU A 183 12.20 -4.19 -6.51
N SER A 184 11.47 -3.67 -7.50
CA SER A 184 11.92 -3.53 -8.87
C SER A 184 11.48 -2.19 -9.46
N ASP A 185 12.19 -1.77 -10.50
CA ASP A 185 11.96 -0.49 -11.19
C ASP A 185 12.08 0.72 -10.25
N VAL A 186 12.98 0.62 -9.25
CA VAL A 186 13.22 1.67 -8.23
C VAL A 186 13.97 2.84 -8.89
N PHE A 187 13.49 4.08 -8.68
CA PHE A 187 14.08 5.32 -9.18
C PHE A 187 14.50 6.25 -8.04
#